data_5a8af7f7a92aa0b2045d9c5fd3c453b4
#
_entry.id   5a8af7f7a92aa0b2045d9c5fd3c453b4
#
_cell.length_a   1.000
_cell.length_b   1.000
_cell.length_c   1.000
_cell.angle_alpha   90.00
_cell.angle_beta   90.00
_cell.angle_gamma   90.00
#
_symmetry.space_group_name_H-M   'P 1'
#
loop_
_entity.id
_entity.type
_entity.pdbx_description
1 polymer ?
#
loop_
_entity_poly.entity_id
_entity_poly.type
_entity_poly.pdbx_seq_one_letter_code
_entity_poly.pdbx_strand_id
1 'polypeptide(L)'
;MAYDRKQGGHKVAQADRPDYRVEVGRAEVAVGAPRGFSVLDPKRAATLQAWVSTLIPAGDQRPDAAEVGAAEYIDATVEQVPALRPLLTQAIDRLDAIAGSKAHQAFAHCDFDGRERLLRELEVEDDSDAFNMVRDWTYEAYYGHPVVLAALETASGWSSTSPTRGSAMKAFDPSPLARVRRLPPRWRKA
;
A
#
# COMPACT_ATOMS: atom_id res chain seq x y z
N MET A 1 -4.61 3.14 -42.35
CA MET A 1 -4.28 4.27 -41.46
C MET A 1 -3.55 3.70 -40.24
N ALA A 2 -2.26 3.87 -40.22
CA ALA A 2 -1.40 3.39 -39.12
C ALA A 2 -1.36 4.46 -38.02
N TYR A 3 -1.65 4.06 -36.79
CA TYR A 3 -1.62 4.92 -35.60
C TYR A 3 -0.20 4.91 -35.03
N ASP A 4 0.54 5.98 -35.30
CA ASP A 4 1.91 6.18 -34.81
C ASP A 4 1.86 6.65 -33.35
N ARG A 5 2.18 5.73 -32.41
CA ARG A 5 2.34 6.03 -30.98
C ARG A 5 3.74 6.60 -30.75
N LYS A 6 3.86 7.92 -30.76
CA LYS A 6 5.06 8.58 -30.24
C LYS A 6 5.19 8.31 -28.73
N GLN A 7 6.10 7.43 -28.39
CA GLN A 7 6.58 7.23 -27.02
C GLN A 7 7.46 8.43 -26.63
N GLY A 8 6.86 9.42 -26.02
CA GLY A 8 7.56 10.48 -25.28
C GLY A 8 7.79 10.03 -23.83
N GLY A 9 8.63 9.05 -23.61
CA GLY A 9 9.05 8.67 -22.26
C GLY A 9 10.06 9.69 -21.72
N HIS A 10 9.65 10.58 -20.83
CA HIS A 10 10.57 11.32 -20.00
C HIS A 10 11.32 10.29 -19.10
N LYS A 11 12.55 9.99 -19.48
CA LYS A 11 13.51 9.34 -18.57
C LYS A 11 13.92 10.38 -17.53
N VAL A 12 13.14 10.52 -16.47
CA VAL A 12 13.63 11.16 -15.25
C VAL A 12 14.72 10.23 -14.70
N ALA A 13 15.89 10.80 -14.44
CA ALA A 13 17.04 10.07 -13.94
C ALA A 13 16.66 9.35 -12.62
N GLN A 14 16.66 8.03 -12.66
CA GLN A 14 16.28 7.13 -11.56
C GLN A 14 17.40 6.99 -10.50
N ALA A 15 18.42 7.87 -10.55
CA ALA A 15 19.68 7.71 -9.82
C ALA A 15 19.67 8.25 -8.38
N ASP A 16 18.61 8.99 -7.93
CA ASP A 16 18.63 9.69 -6.63
C ASP A 16 17.40 9.40 -5.74
N ARG A 17 16.61 8.38 -6.06
CA ARG A 17 15.49 7.99 -5.21
C ARG A 17 15.98 6.97 -4.17
N PRO A 18 15.83 7.22 -2.87
CA PRO A 18 16.14 6.21 -1.87
C PRO A 18 15.26 4.98 -2.16
N ASP A 19 15.88 3.81 -2.30
CA ASP A 19 15.14 2.55 -2.44
C ASP A 19 14.57 2.16 -1.07
N TYR A 20 13.43 2.76 -0.72
CA TYR A 20 12.75 2.51 0.54
C TYR A 20 12.41 1.01 0.75
N ARG A 21 12.29 0.23 -0.34
CA ARG A 21 12.01 -1.21 -0.25
C ARG A 21 13.17 -2.00 0.33
N VAL A 22 14.40 -1.56 0.07
CA VAL A 22 15.58 -2.20 0.65
C VAL A 22 15.69 -1.90 2.14
N GLU A 23 15.29 -0.69 2.56
CA GLU A 23 15.34 -0.26 3.95
C GLU A 23 14.19 -0.82 4.77
N VAL A 24 12.97 -0.86 4.22
CA VAL A 24 11.79 -1.48 4.85
C VAL A 24 12.03 -2.94 5.23
N GLY A 25 12.74 -3.71 4.40
CA GLY A 25 13.09 -5.09 4.71
C GLY A 25 13.96 -5.27 5.97
N ARG A 26 14.41 -4.17 6.61
CA ARG A 26 15.18 -4.18 7.88
C ARG A 26 14.38 -3.70 9.08
N ALA A 27 13.18 -3.17 8.89
CA ALA A 27 12.36 -2.73 10.00
C ALA A 27 11.70 -3.93 10.69
N GLU A 28 11.99 -4.11 11.98
CA GLU A 28 11.41 -5.16 12.81
C GLU A 28 10.23 -4.62 13.63
N VAL A 29 9.17 -4.22 12.95
CA VAL A 29 7.95 -3.72 13.59
C VAL A 29 6.89 -4.81 13.62
N ALA A 30 6.48 -5.23 14.81
CA ALA A 30 5.44 -6.24 14.96
C ALA A 30 4.06 -5.67 14.61
N VAL A 31 3.37 -6.30 13.66
CA VAL A 31 2.00 -5.95 13.29
C VAL A 31 1.04 -6.27 14.45
N GLY A 32 0.07 -5.36 14.70
CA GLY A 32 -0.95 -5.53 15.73
C GLY A 32 -0.46 -5.33 17.17
N ALA A 33 0.77 -4.92 17.39
CA ALA A 33 1.22 -4.55 18.72
C ALA A 33 0.66 -3.16 19.09
N PRO A 34 0.03 -3.01 20.29
CA PRO A 34 -0.44 -1.70 20.75
C PRO A 34 0.72 -0.72 20.88
N ARG A 35 0.59 0.46 20.28
CA ARG A 35 1.62 1.50 20.37
C ARG A 35 1.01 2.87 20.12
N GLY A 36 1.75 3.91 20.51
CA GLY A 36 1.42 5.30 20.17
C GLY A 36 2.29 5.79 19.03
N PHE A 37 2.21 7.09 18.79
CA PHE A 37 3.08 7.79 17.84
C PHE A 37 4.35 8.26 18.56
N SER A 38 5.51 8.05 17.95
CA SER A 38 6.83 8.44 18.47
C SER A 38 7.49 9.51 17.59
N VAL A 39 7.18 9.50 16.28
CA VAL A 39 7.77 10.41 15.29
C VAL A 39 6.84 11.56 14.94
N LEU A 40 5.55 11.27 14.78
CA LEU A 40 4.55 12.24 14.35
C LEU A 40 3.93 12.97 15.55
N ASP A 41 3.80 14.30 15.42
CA ASP A 41 2.99 15.09 16.33
C ASP A 41 1.48 14.76 16.18
N PRO A 42 0.62 15.16 17.16
CA PRO A 42 -0.80 14.80 17.13
C PRO A 42 -1.55 15.23 15.87
N LYS A 43 -1.16 16.35 15.25
CA LYS A 43 -1.80 16.85 14.04
C LYS A 43 -1.47 15.94 12.85
N ARG A 44 -0.19 15.64 12.64
CA ARG A 44 0.25 14.73 11.57
C ARG A 44 -0.24 13.32 11.78
N ALA A 45 -0.28 12.85 13.02
CA ALA A 45 -0.85 11.56 13.39
C ALA A 45 -2.32 11.46 12.97
N ALA A 46 -3.14 12.47 13.26
CA ALA A 46 -4.55 12.51 12.84
C ALA A 46 -4.71 12.47 11.31
N THR A 47 -3.84 13.19 10.58
CA THR A 47 -3.85 13.17 9.11
C THR A 47 -3.47 11.79 8.57
N LEU A 48 -2.44 11.13 9.14
CA LEU A 48 -2.06 9.79 8.74
C LEU A 48 -3.16 8.75 9.06
N GLN A 49 -3.79 8.82 10.25
CA GLN A 49 -4.92 7.97 10.60
C GLN A 49 -6.09 8.11 9.61
N ALA A 50 -6.45 9.35 9.25
CA ALA A 50 -7.47 9.62 8.23
C ALA A 50 -7.05 9.10 6.84
N TRP A 51 -5.77 9.17 6.49
CA TRP A 51 -5.24 8.64 5.23
C TRP A 51 -5.40 7.12 5.15
N VAL A 52 -4.88 6.38 6.14
CA VAL A 52 -4.96 4.91 6.12
C VAL A 52 -6.40 4.40 6.20
N SER A 53 -7.27 5.07 6.98
CA SER A 53 -8.72 4.79 7.06
C SER A 53 -9.43 5.04 5.71
N THR A 54 -8.95 5.99 4.91
CA THR A 54 -9.48 6.24 3.56
C THR A 54 -9.02 5.18 2.55
N LEU A 55 -7.78 4.68 2.69
CA LEU A 55 -7.28 3.59 1.85
C LEU A 55 -8.02 2.28 2.08
N ILE A 56 -8.30 1.93 3.33
CA ILE A 56 -9.05 0.73 3.71
C ILE A 56 -10.10 1.11 4.75
N PRO A 57 -11.30 1.49 4.29
CA PRO A 57 -12.41 1.81 5.19
C PRO A 57 -13.00 0.55 5.84
N ALA A 58 -13.70 0.74 6.96
CA ALA A 58 -14.47 -0.33 7.60
C ALA A 58 -15.56 -0.88 6.67
N GLY A 59 -15.77 -2.18 6.72
CA GLY A 59 -16.84 -2.83 5.95
C GLY A 59 -16.81 -4.34 6.10
N ASP A 60 -17.94 -4.99 5.77
CA ASP A 60 -18.07 -6.45 5.80
C ASP A 60 -17.58 -7.10 7.11
N GLN A 61 -17.92 -6.50 8.26
CA GLN A 61 -17.48 -6.93 9.60
C GLN A 61 -15.97 -6.85 9.83
N ARG A 62 -15.26 -6.06 9.04
CA ARG A 62 -13.83 -5.79 9.19
C ARG A 62 -13.61 -4.35 9.67
N PRO A 63 -12.67 -4.13 10.58
CA PRO A 63 -12.29 -2.79 11.01
C PRO A 63 -11.65 -2.00 9.86
N ASP A 64 -11.57 -0.68 9.98
CA ASP A 64 -10.73 0.11 9.08
C ASP A 64 -9.23 -0.02 9.41
N ALA A 65 -8.37 0.54 8.54
CA ALA A 65 -6.93 0.42 8.74
C ALA A 65 -6.42 1.24 9.94
N ALA A 66 -7.09 2.33 10.32
CA ALA A 66 -6.69 3.10 11.51
C ALA A 66 -7.06 2.35 12.80
N GLU A 67 -8.22 1.67 12.84
CA GLU A 67 -8.65 0.87 13.98
C GLU A 67 -7.70 -0.30 14.29
N VAL A 68 -7.03 -0.86 13.29
CA VAL A 68 -6.00 -1.90 13.48
C VAL A 68 -4.59 -1.36 13.71
N GLY A 69 -4.44 -0.04 13.85
CA GLY A 69 -3.15 0.57 14.18
C GLY A 69 -2.18 0.67 13.01
N ALA A 70 -2.67 0.75 11.75
CA ALA A 70 -1.79 0.87 10.58
C ALA A 70 -0.99 2.18 10.58
N ALA A 71 -1.58 3.28 11.07
CA ALA A 71 -0.87 4.55 11.18
C ALA A 71 0.28 4.50 12.20
N GLU A 72 0.06 3.87 13.34
CA GLU A 72 1.05 3.65 14.38
C GLU A 72 2.15 2.68 13.92
N TYR A 73 1.80 1.68 13.08
CA TYR A 73 2.76 0.80 12.45
C TYR A 73 3.71 1.56 11.52
N ILE A 74 3.17 2.47 10.69
CA ILE A 74 3.95 3.33 9.78
C ILE A 74 4.86 4.24 10.57
N ASP A 75 4.37 4.89 11.63
CA ASP A 75 5.16 5.76 12.50
C ASP A 75 6.35 5.01 13.12
N ALA A 76 6.11 3.82 13.65
CA ALA A 76 7.17 2.98 14.23
C ALA A 76 8.16 2.47 13.19
N THR A 77 7.72 2.20 11.95
CA THR A 77 8.62 1.82 10.86
C THR A 77 9.54 2.98 10.49
N VAL A 78 9.01 4.20 10.40
CA VAL A 78 9.80 5.41 10.14
C VAL A 78 10.71 5.77 11.32
N GLU A 79 10.35 5.43 12.56
CA GLU A 79 11.23 5.52 13.71
C GLU A 79 12.50 4.68 13.53
N GLN A 80 12.33 3.42 13.07
CA GLN A 80 13.44 2.50 12.82
C GLN A 80 14.25 2.84 11.55
N VAL A 81 13.63 3.55 10.58
CA VAL A 81 14.26 3.97 9.33
C VAL A 81 14.19 5.48 9.18
N PRO A 82 15.00 6.25 9.94
CA PRO A 82 14.91 7.73 10.00
C PRO A 82 15.07 8.43 8.65
N ALA A 83 15.73 7.80 7.67
CA ALA A 83 15.88 8.33 6.32
C ALA A 83 14.53 8.55 5.60
N LEU A 84 13.49 7.82 5.98
CA LEU A 84 12.13 7.94 5.42
C LEU A 84 11.26 9.01 6.09
N ARG A 85 11.69 9.55 7.24
CA ARG A 85 10.95 10.57 7.99
C ARG A 85 10.60 11.81 7.15
N PRO A 86 11.55 12.40 6.40
CA PRO A 86 11.25 13.56 5.56
C PRO A 86 10.19 13.25 4.50
N LEU A 87 10.26 12.08 3.86
CA LEU A 87 9.30 11.64 2.84
C LEU A 87 7.88 11.58 3.42
N LEU A 88 7.70 10.91 4.56
CA LEU A 88 6.39 10.80 5.22
C LEU A 88 5.86 12.16 5.68
N THR A 89 6.68 12.94 6.38
CA THR A 89 6.23 14.22 6.96
C THR A 89 5.89 15.25 5.89
N GLN A 90 6.67 15.34 4.81
CA GLN A 90 6.38 16.23 3.69
C GLN A 90 5.08 15.84 2.97
N ALA A 91 4.82 14.55 2.77
CA ALA A 91 3.58 14.08 2.15
C ALA A 91 2.35 14.40 3.00
N ILE A 92 2.44 14.22 4.33
CA ILE A 92 1.37 14.57 5.27
C ILE A 92 1.11 16.08 5.26
N ASP A 93 2.17 16.89 5.36
CA ASP A 93 2.07 18.34 5.37
C ASP A 93 1.50 18.87 4.04
N ARG A 94 1.88 18.27 2.91
CA ARG A 94 1.35 18.60 1.60
C ARG A 94 -0.14 18.26 1.49
N LEU A 95 -0.55 17.09 1.97
CA LEU A 95 -1.96 16.67 1.97
C LEU A 95 -2.82 17.64 2.78
N ASP A 96 -2.35 18.05 3.96
CA ASP A 96 -3.02 19.07 4.77
C ASP A 96 -3.06 20.44 4.09
N ALA A 97 -1.99 20.84 3.37
CA ALA A 97 -1.97 22.09 2.63
C ALA A 97 -2.96 22.10 1.46
N ILE A 98 -3.07 20.98 0.72
CA ILE A 98 -4.05 20.82 -0.37
C ILE A 98 -5.47 20.86 0.21
N ALA A 99 -5.73 20.14 1.31
CA ALA A 99 -7.03 20.15 2.00
C ALA A 99 -7.39 21.55 2.50
N GLY A 100 -6.44 22.27 3.11
CA GLY A 100 -6.63 23.65 3.56
C GLY A 100 -6.98 24.61 2.41
N SER A 101 -6.37 24.47 1.25
CA SER A 101 -6.63 25.32 0.09
C SER A 101 -7.96 25.00 -0.62
N LYS A 102 -8.33 23.73 -0.72
CA LYS A 102 -9.50 23.27 -1.50
C LYS A 102 -10.76 23.06 -0.66
N ALA A 103 -10.60 22.54 0.55
CA ALA A 103 -11.70 22.24 1.45
C ALA A 103 -11.82 23.19 2.64
N HIS A 104 -10.88 24.13 2.79
CA HIS A 104 -10.79 25.11 3.90
C HIS A 104 -10.75 24.46 5.30
N GLN A 105 -10.23 23.24 5.39
CA GLN A 105 -10.08 22.48 6.63
C GLN A 105 -8.89 21.51 6.55
N ALA A 106 -8.48 20.95 7.70
CA ALA A 106 -7.46 19.91 7.70
C ALA A 106 -7.99 18.63 7.02
N PHE A 107 -7.10 17.86 6.40
CA PHE A 107 -7.46 16.60 5.72
C PHE A 107 -8.25 15.66 6.62
N ALA A 108 -7.83 15.49 7.88
CA ALA A 108 -8.50 14.64 8.85
C ALA A 108 -9.97 15.01 9.12
N HIS A 109 -10.35 16.26 8.86
CA HIS A 109 -11.72 16.76 9.06
C HIS A 109 -12.57 16.73 7.80
N CYS A 110 -11.99 16.40 6.64
CA CYS A 110 -12.75 16.18 5.42
C CYS A 110 -13.63 14.94 5.54
N ASP A 111 -14.79 14.94 4.86
CA ASP A 111 -15.58 13.72 4.68
C ASP A 111 -14.84 12.69 3.83
N PHE A 112 -15.36 11.48 3.77
CA PHE A 112 -14.73 10.38 3.05
C PHE A 112 -14.49 10.70 1.57
N ASP A 113 -15.48 11.22 0.87
CA ASP A 113 -15.40 11.56 -0.55
C ASP A 113 -14.39 12.69 -0.82
N GLY A 114 -14.30 13.65 0.10
CA GLY A 114 -13.31 14.71 0.07
C GLY A 114 -11.90 14.17 0.23
N ARG A 115 -11.68 13.28 1.21
CA ARG A 115 -10.40 12.62 1.44
C ARG A 115 -9.98 11.76 0.26
N GLU A 116 -10.89 10.97 -0.30
CA GLU A 116 -10.62 10.13 -1.47
C GLU A 116 -10.17 10.96 -2.68
N ARG A 117 -10.86 12.08 -2.96
CA ARG A 117 -10.45 12.98 -4.06
C ARG A 117 -9.06 13.56 -3.86
N LEU A 118 -8.74 14.01 -2.65
CA LEU A 118 -7.43 14.58 -2.32
C LEU A 118 -6.31 13.53 -2.42
N LEU A 119 -6.57 12.30 -1.98
CA LEU A 119 -5.62 11.21 -2.13
C LEU A 119 -5.37 10.81 -3.59
N ARG A 120 -6.41 10.83 -4.44
CA ARG A 120 -6.25 10.59 -5.88
C ARG A 120 -5.38 11.67 -6.56
N GLU A 121 -5.45 12.91 -6.11
CA GLU A 121 -4.57 13.97 -6.61
C GLU A 121 -3.12 13.69 -6.21
N LEU A 122 -2.88 13.33 -4.95
CA LEU A 122 -1.55 13.00 -4.46
C LEU A 122 -0.95 11.78 -5.18
N GLU A 123 -1.76 10.78 -5.51
CA GLU A 123 -1.33 9.57 -6.23
C GLU A 123 -0.83 9.87 -7.66
N VAL A 124 -1.45 10.83 -8.35
CA VAL A 124 -1.15 11.16 -9.76
C VAL A 124 0.01 12.14 -9.89
N GLU A 125 0.33 12.91 -8.86
CA GLU A 125 1.42 13.86 -8.88
C GLU A 125 2.80 13.17 -8.85
N ASP A 126 3.86 13.91 -9.21
CA ASP A 126 5.26 13.41 -9.28
C ASP A 126 5.80 12.82 -7.97
N ASP A 127 5.05 12.92 -6.87
CA ASP A 127 5.40 12.46 -5.52
C ASP A 127 4.75 11.11 -5.15
N SER A 128 4.52 10.27 -6.14
CA SER A 128 3.92 8.93 -5.97
C SER A 128 4.68 8.02 -5.00
N ASP A 129 5.97 8.30 -4.72
CA ASP A 129 6.79 7.45 -3.84
C ASP A 129 6.27 7.47 -2.39
N ALA A 130 5.89 8.64 -1.85
CA ALA A 130 5.31 8.74 -0.52
C ALA A 130 3.93 8.08 -0.44
N PHE A 131 3.08 8.30 -1.45
CA PHE A 131 1.78 7.64 -1.53
C PHE A 131 1.92 6.12 -1.57
N ASN A 132 2.80 5.61 -2.44
CA ASN A 132 3.06 4.17 -2.56
C ASN A 132 3.60 3.58 -1.26
N MET A 133 4.52 4.28 -0.59
CA MET A 133 5.07 3.85 0.70
C MET A 133 3.96 3.72 1.76
N VAL A 134 3.13 4.75 1.93
CA VAL A 134 2.02 4.72 2.90
C VAL A 134 1.02 3.62 2.55
N ARG A 135 0.66 3.46 1.27
CA ARG A 135 -0.25 2.41 0.81
C ARG A 135 0.30 1.01 1.11
N ASP A 136 1.56 0.74 0.73
CA ASP A 136 2.17 -0.57 0.86
C ASP A 136 2.28 -0.96 2.34
N TRP A 137 2.67 -0.05 3.22
CA TRP A 137 2.72 -0.29 4.66
C TRP A 137 1.35 -0.37 5.33
N THR A 138 0.37 0.37 4.80
CA THR A 138 -1.03 0.20 5.24
C THR A 138 -1.51 -1.22 4.94
N TYR A 139 -1.23 -1.75 3.75
CA TYR A 139 -1.59 -3.11 3.39
C TYR A 139 -0.84 -4.16 4.23
N GLU A 140 0.45 -3.96 4.48
CA GLU A 140 1.24 -4.83 5.33
C GLU A 140 0.67 -4.89 6.75
N ALA A 141 0.44 -3.73 7.38
CA ALA A 141 -0.13 -3.64 8.71
C ALA A 141 -1.53 -4.25 8.78
N TYR A 142 -2.39 -3.93 7.82
CA TYR A 142 -3.78 -4.36 7.79
C TYR A 142 -3.91 -5.87 7.57
N TYR A 143 -3.36 -6.37 6.47
CA TYR A 143 -3.49 -7.79 6.13
C TYR A 143 -2.58 -8.72 6.96
N GLY A 144 -1.62 -8.19 7.68
CA GLY A 144 -0.86 -8.91 8.70
C GLY A 144 -1.55 -8.93 10.08
N HIS A 145 -2.59 -8.12 10.31
CA HIS A 145 -3.22 -7.99 11.62
C HIS A 145 -4.07 -9.22 11.98
N PRO A 146 -3.91 -9.82 13.20
CA PRO A 146 -4.60 -11.06 13.57
C PRO A 146 -6.14 -10.99 13.45
N VAL A 147 -6.75 -9.86 13.80
CA VAL A 147 -8.21 -9.65 13.69
C VAL A 147 -8.67 -9.68 12.23
N VAL A 148 -7.92 -9.06 11.33
CA VAL A 148 -8.24 -9.05 9.88
C VAL A 148 -8.05 -10.44 9.29
N LEU A 149 -6.96 -11.13 9.64
CA LEU A 149 -6.72 -12.51 9.20
C LEU A 149 -7.85 -13.45 9.64
N ALA A 150 -8.31 -13.35 10.90
CA ALA A 150 -9.42 -14.16 11.40
C ALA A 150 -10.74 -13.85 10.66
N ALA A 151 -11.02 -12.59 10.36
CA ALA A 151 -12.18 -12.19 9.57
C ALA A 151 -12.13 -12.72 8.15
N LEU A 152 -10.97 -12.65 7.48
CA LEU A 152 -10.75 -13.21 6.14
C LEU A 152 -10.88 -14.73 6.12
N GLU A 153 -10.34 -15.42 7.13
CA GLU A 153 -10.47 -16.87 7.26
C GLU A 153 -11.95 -17.27 7.40
N THR A 154 -12.71 -16.55 8.23
CA THR A 154 -14.14 -16.79 8.42
C THR A 154 -14.93 -16.57 7.12
N ALA A 155 -14.64 -15.50 6.39
CA ALA A 155 -15.37 -15.12 5.18
C ALA A 155 -15.05 -16.01 3.97
N SER A 156 -13.78 -16.44 3.81
CA SER A 156 -13.29 -17.13 2.62
C SER A 156 -12.92 -18.60 2.84
N GLY A 157 -12.81 -19.06 4.10
CA GLY A 157 -12.25 -20.37 4.45
C GLY A 157 -10.73 -20.47 4.20
N TRP A 158 -10.07 -19.38 3.82
CA TRP A 158 -8.63 -19.33 3.64
C TRP A 158 -7.93 -19.16 5.00
N SER A 159 -6.80 -19.83 5.18
CA SER A 159 -6.01 -19.70 6.41
C SER A 159 -4.55 -19.41 6.08
N SER A 160 -3.99 -18.36 6.67
CA SER A 160 -2.57 -18.01 6.56
C SER A 160 -1.65 -19.03 7.24
N THR A 161 -2.16 -19.74 8.25
CA THR A 161 -1.40 -20.72 9.05
C THR A 161 -1.50 -22.14 8.49
N SER A 162 -2.36 -22.38 7.52
CA SER A 162 -2.60 -23.71 6.93
C SER A 162 -2.58 -23.66 5.39
N PRO A 163 -1.41 -23.40 4.79
CA PRO A 163 -1.27 -23.23 3.34
C PRO A 163 -1.66 -24.47 2.53
N THR A 164 -1.76 -25.64 3.20
CA THR A 164 -2.21 -26.90 2.58
C THR A 164 -3.71 -27.03 2.38
N ARG A 165 -4.51 -26.09 2.93
CA ARG A 165 -5.97 -26.04 2.74
C ARG A 165 -6.42 -25.26 1.52
N GLY A 166 -5.55 -25.02 0.56
CA GLY A 166 -5.94 -24.43 -0.73
C GLY A 166 -7.04 -25.24 -1.40
N SER A 167 -7.86 -24.61 -2.23
CA SER A 167 -8.86 -25.30 -3.05
C SER A 167 -8.17 -26.35 -3.90
N ALA A 168 -8.76 -27.55 -3.96
CA ALA A 168 -8.26 -28.58 -4.84
C ALA A 168 -8.23 -28.03 -6.27
N MET A 169 -7.06 -27.96 -6.88
CA MET A 169 -6.92 -27.58 -8.27
C MET A 169 -7.60 -28.64 -9.12
N LYS A 170 -8.39 -28.20 -10.12
CA LYS A 170 -8.88 -29.12 -11.15
C LYS A 170 -7.68 -29.83 -11.77
N ALA A 171 -7.85 -31.13 -12.08
CA ALA A 171 -6.84 -31.87 -12.82
C ALA A 171 -6.41 -31.08 -14.06
N PHE A 172 -5.10 -30.96 -14.25
CA PHE A 172 -4.56 -30.24 -15.40
C PHE A 172 -4.98 -30.93 -16.71
N ASP A 173 -5.68 -30.18 -17.56
CA ASP A 173 -6.02 -30.65 -18.92
C ASP A 173 -4.85 -30.28 -19.86
N PRO A 174 -4.08 -31.25 -20.36
CA PRO A 174 -2.98 -31.02 -21.29
C PRO A 174 -3.44 -30.73 -22.72
N SER A 175 -4.73 -30.87 -23.04
CA SER A 175 -5.23 -30.78 -24.43
C SER A 175 -4.93 -29.42 -25.09
N PRO A 176 -5.02 -28.25 -24.41
CA PRO A 176 -4.62 -26.95 -24.97
C PRO A 176 -3.15 -26.88 -25.35
N LEU A 177 -2.29 -27.70 -24.69
CA LEU A 177 -0.85 -27.71 -24.95
C LEU A 177 -0.47 -28.54 -26.17
N ALA A 178 -1.37 -29.30 -26.76
CA ALA A 178 -1.09 -30.17 -27.92
C ALA A 178 -0.49 -29.37 -29.09
N ARG A 179 -0.95 -28.12 -29.29
CA ARG A 179 -0.42 -27.23 -30.34
C ARG A 179 1.02 -26.77 -30.00
N VAL A 180 1.29 -26.45 -28.74
CA VAL A 180 2.61 -25.97 -28.30
C VAL A 180 3.64 -27.07 -28.34
N ARG A 181 3.26 -28.33 -27.98
CA ARG A 181 4.15 -29.49 -28.03
C ARG A 181 4.64 -29.84 -29.44
N ARG A 182 3.94 -29.40 -30.47
CA ARG A 182 4.33 -29.61 -31.89
C ARG A 182 5.31 -28.54 -32.39
N LEU A 183 5.54 -27.47 -31.62
CA LEU A 183 6.48 -26.43 -31.99
C LEU A 183 7.91 -26.89 -31.69
N PRO A 184 8.89 -26.56 -32.54
CA PRO A 184 10.28 -26.85 -32.26
C PRO A 184 10.74 -26.14 -30.98
N PRO A 185 11.67 -26.73 -30.20
CA PRO A 185 12.22 -26.10 -29.00
C PRO A 185 12.82 -24.74 -29.32
N ARG A 186 12.41 -23.70 -28.59
CA ARG A 186 12.91 -22.34 -28.79
C ARG A 186 13.97 -21.92 -27.77
N TRP A 187 14.37 -22.80 -26.84
CA TRP A 187 15.47 -22.49 -25.93
C TRP A 187 16.81 -22.54 -26.67
N ARG A 188 17.67 -21.60 -26.35
CA ARG A 188 19.06 -21.67 -26.77
C ARG A 188 19.80 -22.66 -25.86
N LYS A 189 20.58 -23.57 -26.43
CA LYS A 189 21.56 -24.31 -25.64
C LYS A 189 22.55 -23.29 -25.07
N ALA A 190 22.80 -23.34 -23.76
CA ALA A 190 23.89 -22.61 -23.12
C ALA A 190 25.23 -23.10 -23.63
#